data_980f2d45465e5a44817eda3dbd6b5aec
#
_entry.id   980f2d45465e5a44817eda3dbd6b5aec
#
_cell.length_a   1.000
_cell.length_b   1.000
_cell.length_c   1.000
_cell.angle_alpha   90.00
_cell.angle_beta   90.00
_cell.angle_gamma   90.00
#
_symmetry.space_group_name_H-M   'P 1'
#
loop_
_entity.id
_entity.type
_entity.pdbx_description
1 polymer ?
#
loop_
_entity_poly.entity_id
_entity_poly.type
_entity_poly.pdbx_seq_one_letter_code
_entity_poly.pdbx_strand_id
1 'polypeptide(L)' 'MTYEYKSHIYLAEAVLNVKDLASQTAFYQQIIGLEILSQTETEVILGLGGKALVQLIQ' A
#
# COMPACT_ATOMS: atom_id res chain seq x y z
N MET A 1 -17.92 0.87 -9.14
CA MET A 1 -17.66 0.61 -8.72
C MET A 1 -17.65 0.33 -7.78
N THR A 2 -17.44 0.26 -7.60
CA THR A 2 -17.31 0.10 -6.85
C THR A 2 -17.03 -0.36 -5.95
N TYR A 3 -16.75 -0.47 -5.66
CA TYR A 3 -16.33 -0.78 -4.97
C TYR A 3 -16.28 -0.85 -3.89
N GLU A 4 -16.40 -0.75 -3.71
CA GLU A 4 -16.34 -0.68 -2.87
C GLU A 4 -16.37 -0.73 -1.81
N TYR A 5 -16.40 -0.76 -1.64
CA TYR A 5 -16.33 -0.73 -0.82
C TYR A 5 -16.27 -0.90 0.32
N LYS A 6 -16.46 -1.29 0.17
CA LYS A 6 -16.45 -1.72 1.25
C LYS A 6 -15.38 -1.56 2.09
N SER A 7 -14.47 -1.89 1.83
CA SER A 7 -13.51 -1.61 2.71
C SER A 7 -13.02 -0.33 2.65
N HIS A 8 -13.56 0.40 2.19
CA HIS A 8 -13.51 1.75 2.27
C HIS A 8 -12.42 2.36 3.04
N ILE A 9 -11.57 1.67 3.62
CA ILE A 9 -10.63 2.25 4.50
C ILE A 9 -9.60 3.07 3.77
N TYR A 10 -8.92 2.51 2.79
CA TYR A 10 -7.92 3.22 2.02
C TYR A 10 -8.16 3.01 0.54
N LEU A 11 -8.05 4.10 -0.23
CA LEU A 11 -8.08 4.03 -1.67
C LEU A 11 -6.73 4.50 -2.15
N ALA A 12 -5.84 3.61 -2.42
CA ALA A 12 -4.51 3.94 -2.90
C ALA A 12 -4.59 4.43 -4.34
N GLU A 13 -3.70 5.35 -4.69
CA GLU A 13 -3.66 5.88 -6.05
C GLU A 13 -3.06 4.90 -7.03
N ALA A 14 -2.23 3.99 -6.57
CA ALA A 14 -1.64 2.95 -7.41
C ALA A 14 -1.70 1.62 -6.70
N VAL A 15 -2.03 0.57 -7.42
CA VAL A 15 -2.06 -0.79 -6.90
C VAL A 15 -1.09 -1.62 -7.72
N LEU A 16 -0.12 -2.23 -7.06
CA LEU A 16 0.93 -2.98 -7.75
C LEU A 16 1.00 -4.41 -7.22
N ASN A 17 1.14 -5.35 -8.14
CA ASN A 17 1.41 -6.73 -7.78
C ASN A 17 2.91 -6.92 -7.73
N VAL A 18 3.44 -7.46 -6.63
CA VAL A 18 4.86 -7.59 -6.45
C VAL A 18 5.22 -9.02 -6.10
N LYS A 19 6.43 -9.44 -6.43
CA LYS A 19 6.90 -10.77 -6.11
C LYS A 19 7.45 -10.87 -4.70
N ASP A 20 8.05 -9.79 -4.20
CA ASP A 20 8.67 -9.78 -2.89
C ASP A 20 8.15 -8.58 -2.14
N LEU A 21 7.12 -8.80 -1.36
CA LEU A 21 6.45 -7.72 -0.63
C LEU A 21 7.40 -7.02 0.33
N ALA A 22 8.24 -7.78 1.03
CA ALA A 22 9.15 -7.19 2.01
C ALA A 22 10.15 -6.24 1.35
N SER A 23 10.74 -6.64 0.23
CA SER A 23 11.69 -5.79 -0.48
C SER A 23 11.04 -4.53 -1.01
N GLN A 24 9.87 -4.65 -1.59
CA GLN A 24 9.18 -3.49 -2.13
C GLN A 24 8.74 -2.55 -1.03
N THR A 25 8.26 -3.09 0.08
CA THR A 25 7.87 -2.27 1.21
C THR A 25 9.07 -1.48 1.73
N ALA A 26 10.20 -2.14 1.89
CA ALA A 26 11.41 -1.46 2.37
C ALA A 26 11.85 -0.36 1.40
N PHE A 27 11.75 -0.62 0.11
CA PHE A 27 12.11 0.38 -0.89
C PHE A 27 11.25 1.64 -0.73
N TYR A 28 9.94 1.47 -0.64
CA TYR A 28 9.05 2.63 -0.53
C TYR A 28 9.24 3.36 0.79
N GLN A 29 9.52 2.63 1.87
CA GLN A 29 9.76 3.29 3.15
C GLN A 29 11.08 4.04 3.17
N GLN A 30 12.15 3.43 2.68
CA GLN A 30 13.51 3.97 2.86
C GLN A 30 13.93 4.91 1.77
N ILE A 31 13.56 4.62 0.52
CA ILE A 31 14.00 5.41 -0.62
C ILE A 31 13.01 6.52 -0.93
N ILE A 32 11.73 6.19 -0.93
CA ILE A 32 10.68 7.16 -1.27
C ILE A 32 10.23 7.92 -0.03
N GLY A 33 10.28 7.27 1.14
CA GLY A 33 9.90 7.93 2.38
C GLY A 33 8.45 7.80 2.75
N LEU A 34 7.77 6.78 2.25
CA LEU A 34 6.38 6.55 2.59
C LEU A 34 6.24 5.82 3.92
N GLU A 35 5.07 5.95 4.53
CA GLU A 35 4.74 5.29 5.79
C GLU A 35 3.83 4.11 5.53
N ILE A 36 3.93 3.07 6.33
CA ILE A 36 3.01 1.95 6.26
C ILE A 36 1.73 2.36 6.96
N LEU A 37 0.63 2.40 6.24
CA LEU A 37 -0.67 2.74 6.80
C LEU A 37 -1.44 1.49 7.21
N SER A 38 -1.25 0.39 6.50
CA SER A 38 -1.89 -0.87 6.80
C SER A 38 -1.04 -2.00 6.26
N GLN A 39 -1.04 -3.14 6.91
CA GLN A 39 -0.20 -4.26 6.50
C GLN A 39 -0.85 -5.58 6.86
N THR A 40 -0.87 -6.50 5.92
CA THR A 40 -1.25 -7.89 6.17
C THR A 40 -0.15 -8.78 5.61
N GLU A 41 -0.35 -10.09 5.59
CA GLU A 41 0.65 -11.02 5.08
C GLU A 41 0.83 -10.91 3.57
N THR A 42 -0.18 -10.42 2.86
CA THR A 42 -0.15 -10.37 1.40
C THR A 42 -0.30 -8.98 0.83
N GLU A 43 -0.50 -7.96 1.67
CA GLU A 43 -0.70 -6.59 1.19
C GLU A 43 -0.07 -5.60 2.12
N VAL A 44 0.41 -4.49 1.56
CA VAL A 44 0.86 -3.35 2.33
C VAL A 44 0.32 -2.10 1.67
N ILE A 45 -0.23 -1.19 2.46
CA ILE A 45 -0.70 0.09 1.98
C ILE A 45 0.23 1.17 2.55
N LEU A 46 0.81 1.94 1.68
CA LEU A 46 1.79 2.96 2.02
C LEU A 46 1.30 4.34 1.61
N GLY A 47 1.68 5.34 2.35
CA GLY A 47 1.28 6.69 2.02
C GLY A 47 1.97 7.72 2.89
N LEU A 48 1.44 8.95 2.87
CA LEU A 48 1.95 10.06 3.65
C LEU A 48 0.79 10.80 4.28
N GLY A 49 0.99 11.18 5.55
CA GLY A 49 -0.01 11.97 6.24
C GLY A 49 -1.37 11.32 6.32
N GLY A 50 -1.38 9.99 6.41
CA GLY A 50 -2.64 9.26 6.48
C GLY A 50 -3.32 9.03 5.13
N LYS A 51 -2.74 9.54 4.05
CA LYS A 51 -3.32 9.37 2.72
C LYS A 51 -2.62 8.22 2.01
N ALA A 52 -3.37 7.23 1.58
CA ALA A 52 -2.82 6.08 0.88
C ALA A 52 -2.39 6.46 -0.53
N LEU A 53 -1.18 6.11 -0.90
CA LEU A 53 -0.65 6.40 -2.22
C LEU A 53 -0.38 5.13 -3.01
N VAL A 54 0.11 4.08 -2.36
CA VAL A 54 0.50 2.84 -3.03
C VAL A 54 -0.04 1.66 -2.26
N GLN A 55 -0.60 0.70 -2.95
CA GLN A 55 -0.99 -0.58 -2.37
C GLN A 55 -0.17 -1.67 -3.06
N LEU A 56 0.59 -2.42 -2.29
CA LEU A 56 1.39 -3.53 -2.80
C LEU A 56 0.70 -4.83 -2.46
N ILE A 57 0.57 -5.72 -3.43
CA ILE A 57 -0.08 -7.01 -3.26
C ILE A 57 0.87 -8.09 -3.74
N GLN A 58 1.09 -9.08 -2.90
CA GLN A 58 1.94 -10.19 -3.25
C GLN A 58 1.12 -11.38 -3.74
#